data_b09dccb9ac6fdb0f27813832e40952ef
#
_entry.id   b09dccb9ac6fdb0f27813832e40952ef
#
_cell.length_a   1.000
_cell.length_b   1.000
_cell.length_c   1.000
_cell.angle_alpha   90.00
_cell.angle_beta   90.00
_cell.angle_gamma   90.00
#
_symmetry.space_group_name_H-M   'P 1'
#
loop_
_entity.id
_entity.type
_entity.pdbx_description
1 polymer ?
#
loop_
_entity_poly.entity_id
_entity_poly.type
_entity_poly.pdbx_seq_one_letter_code
_entity_poly.pdbx_strand_id
1 'polypeptide(L)'
;LVGSEMCIRDSSMENKEAGLYDSNFEHDNCGIGAIVNIHGKKSHMIVDDALKIVEHLEHRAGKDAEGETGDGVGILTQVPHHFFQKVCKEAGIAIGKEREYGVGMFFFPQNELKCGQAKKMFEIIVKKEGMEFLGWREVLTVPEVLGKKARSCMPAIYQGFIKRPAGIGSDLDFDRKLYVVRRVFEQSNDNTYVPSLSCRTIVYKGMFLVGQLRTFFKDLQDESYTTAIAMVHSRFSTNTNPSWERAHPNHFIVHNGEINTIKGNVDKMLAREETMHTDTFDPDDMSKVLPVIHKDGSDSAMLDATLEFLVMSGMPLPLAAMVLIPEPWSHNDTISKECRDFYQYYATMMEPWDGPASILYSDGDVMGAVLDRNGLRPSRYYVMDDGRLILSSEVGVLPLEESHILKKERLHPGKMLLIDTVKGKIFTDEEIKETYAHKEPY
;
A
#
# COMPACT_ATOMS: atom_id res chain seq x y z
N LEU A 1 0.20 15.79 27.32
CA LEU A 1 -0.92 15.37 28.22
C LEU A 1 -2.29 15.49 27.54
N VAL A 2 -2.42 15.16 26.25
CA VAL A 2 -3.71 15.17 25.54
C VAL A 2 -4.06 13.79 24.98
N GLY A 3 -3.23 12.80 25.14
CA GLY A 3 -3.40 11.49 24.50
C GLY A 3 -4.05 10.39 25.33
N SER A 4 -4.42 10.62 26.60
CA SER A 4 -4.87 9.53 27.49
C SER A 4 -6.37 9.49 27.80
N GLU A 5 -7.14 10.49 27.42
CA GLU A 5 -8.56 10.56 27.77
C GLU A 5 -9.53 10.16 26.65
N MET A 6 -9.05 9.90 25.44
CA MET A 6 -9.91 9.58 24.30
C MET A 6 -10.22 8.08 24.13
N CYS A 7 -9.74 7.22 25.05
CA CYS A 7 -9.91 5.76 24.93
C CYS A 7 -11.01 5.15 25.82
N ILE A 8 -11.79 5.96 26.55
CA ILE A 8 -12.86 5.44 27.41
C ILE A 8 -14.15 6.23 27.12
N ARG A 9 -14.83 5.87 26.06
CA ARG A 9 -16.28 6.11 26.00
C ARG A 9 -16.99 4.78 26.13
N ASP A 10 -17.55 4.61 27.30
CA ASP A 10 -18.45 3.51 27.63
C ASP A 10 -19.73 3.64 26.81
N SER A 11 -20.16 2.55 26.18
CA SER A 11 -21.26 2.49 25.21
C SER A 11 -22.66 2.53 25.83
N SER A 12 -22.83 3.16 26.98
CA SER A 12 -24.10 3.12 27.73
C SER A 12 -24.62 4.47 28.23
N MET A 13 -24.20 5.60 27.66
CA MET A 13 -24.88 6.87 27.94
C MET A 13 -25.67 7.33 26.71
N GLU A 14 -26.99 7.38 26.82
CA GLU A 14 -27.84 8.21 25.97
C GLU A 14 -27.33 9.64 26.08
N ASN A 15 -26.52 10.08 25.13
CA ASN A 15 -26.04 11.46 25.05
C ASN A 15 -27.21 12.38 24.71
N LYS A 16 -27.69 13.11 25.72
CA LYS A 16 -28.41 14.36 25.43
C LYS A 16 -27.43 15.30 24.75
N GLU A 17 -27.70 15.58 23.51
CA GLU A 17 -26.94 16.56 22.71
C GLU A 17 -26.80 17.86 23.49
N ALA A 18 -25.58 18.25 23.82
CA ALA A 18 -25.29 19.51 24.48
C ALA A 18 -24.73 20.49 23.45
N GLY A 19 -25.56 21.43 23.01
CA GLY A 19 -25.17 22.51 22.09
C GLY A 19 -25.12 22.12 20.62
N LEU A 20 -24.11 22.63 19.89
CA LEU A 20 -23.92 22.41 18.45
C LEU A 20 -23.08 21.18 18.10
N TYR A 21 -22.69 20.39 19.09
CA TYR A 21 -21.93 19.16 18.89
C TYR A 21 -22.85 18.05 18.40
N ASP A 22 -22.50 17.46 17.26
CA ASP A 22 -23.13 16.27 16.70
C ASP A 22 -22.04 15.24 16.38
N SER A 23 -22.07 14.10 17.08
CA SER A 23 -21.08 13.04 16.91
C SER A 23 -21.06 12.42 15.51
N ASN A 24 -22.13 12.62 14.71
CA ASN A 24 -22.16 12.14 13.32
C ASN A 24 -21.20 12.91 12.41
N PHE A 25 -20.76 14.11 12.81
CA PHE A 25 -19.77 14.91 12.08
C PHE A 25 -18.33 14.74 12.61
N GLU A 26 -18.13 13.87 13.61
CA GLU A 26 -16.81 13.63 14.18
C GLU A 26 -16.03 12.61 13.35
N HIS A 27 -15.44 13.08 12.24
CA HIS A 27 -14.57 12.30 11.38
C HIS A 27 -13.23 13.02 11.24
N ASP A 28 -12.12 12.39 11.68
CA ASP A 28 -10.85 13.12 11.70
C ASP A 28 -9.64 12.42 11.10
N ASN A 29 -9.69 11.15 10.77
CA ASN A 29 -8.52 10.42 10.30
C ASN A 29 -8.87 9.17 9.49
N CYS A 30 -7.96 8.80 8.55
CA CYS A 30 -8.06 7.53 7.84
C CYS A 30 -8.04 6.32 8.80
N GLY A 31 -8.77 5.28 8.44
CA GLY A 31 -8.66 3.96 9.07
C GLY A 31 -7.63 3.11 8.33
N ILE A 32 -6.66 2.55 9.04
CA ILE A 32 -5.70 1.62 8.45
C ILE A 32 -5.64 0.33 9.24
N GLY A 33 -5.33 -0.75 8.55
CA GLY A 33 -5.11 -2.04 9.18
C GLY A 33 -4.28 -2.99 8.32
N ALA A 34 -3.72 -3.98 8.99
CA ALA A 34 -3.05 -5.09 8.35
C ALA A 34 -3.26 -6.37 9.14
N ILE A 35 -3.33 -7.48 8.42
CA ILE A 35 -3.28 -8.81 9.00
C ILE A 35 -2.27 -9.65 8.24
N VAL A 36 -1.40 -10.32 8.98
CA VAL A 36 -0.30 -11.10 8.43
C VAL A 36 -0.21 -12.44 9.15
N ASN A 37 -0.12 -13.53 8.40
CA ASN A 37 0.36 -14.77 8.97
C ASN A 37 1.90 -14.77 8.94
N ILE A 38 2.52 -14.74 10.12
CA ILE A 38 3.97 -14.60 10.32
C ILE A 38 4.75 -15.70 9.58
N HIS A 39 4.17 -16.92 9.51
CA HIS A 39 4.80 -18.07 8.86
C HIS A 39 4.48 -18.22 7.37
N GLY A 40 3.88 -17.19 6.75
CA GLY A 40 3.56 -17.17 5.32
C GLY A 40 2.43 -18.11 4.91
N LYS A 41 1.64 -18.64 5.86
CA LYS A 41 0.50 -19.53 5.55
C LYS A 41 -0.64 -18.71 4.95
N LYS A 42 -0.88 -18.92 3.66
CA LYS A 42 -1.96 -18.24 2.92
C LYS A 42 -3.32 -18.82 3.27
N SER A 43 -4.32 -17.96 3.48
CA SER A 43 -5.72 -18.36 3.66
C SER A 43 -6.67 -17.27 3.21
N HIS A 44 -7.91 -17.62 2.89
CA HIS A 44 -8.98 -16.67 2.60
C HIS A 44 -9.43 -15.91 3.86
N MET A 45 -9.30 -16.53 5.03
CA MET A 45 -9.59 -15.89 6.33
C MET A 45 -8.81 -14.58 6.51
N ILE A 46 -7.56 -14.48 6.04
CA ILE A 46 -6.77 -13.24 6.10
C ILE A 46 -7.41 -12.12 5.28
N VAL A 47 -7.98 -12.45 4.11
CA VAL A 47 -8.71 -11.49 3.28
C VAL A 47 -9.99 -11.05 3.99
N ASP A 48 -10.77 -12.00 4.48
CA ASP A 48 -12.05 -11.74 5.16
C ASP A 48 -11.86 -10.90 6.43
N ASP A 49 -10.88 -11.23 7.26
CA ASP A 49 -10.58 -10.48 8.47
C ASP A 49 -10.01 -9.08 8.16
N ALA A 50 -9.19 -8.92 7.10
CA ALA A 50 -8.74 -7.61 6.65
C ALA A 50 -9.90 -6.71 6.21
N LEU A 51 -10.87 -7.26 5.48
CA LEU A 51 -12.08 -6.56 5.09
C LEU A 51 -12.95 -6.18 6.30
N LYS A 52 -13.07 -7.07 7.30
CA LYS A 52 -13.75 -6.74 8.57
C LYS A 52 -13.05 -5.61 9.33
N ILE A 53 -11.72 -5.60 9.35
CA ILE A 53 -10.96 -4.49 9.99
C ILE A 53 -11.39 -3.15 9.40
N VAL A 54 -11.42 -3.01 8.08
CA VAL A 54 -11.80 -1.74 7.45
C VAL A 54 -13.28 -1.43 7.63
N GLU A 55 -14.15 -2.43 7.63
CA GLU A 55 -15.59 -2.29 7.88
C GLU A 55 -15.84 -1.76 9.31
N HIS A 56 -15.13 -2.25 10.31
CA HIS A 56 -15.22 -1.78 11.69
C HIS A 56 -14.57 -0.39 11.94
N LEU A 57 -13.83 0.13 10.96
CA LEU A 57 -13.28 1.49 10.96
C LEU A 57 -14.16 2.49 10.17
N GLU A 58 -15.44 2.20 9.96
CA GLU A 58 -16.36 3.07 9.21
C GLU A 58 -16.42 4.51 9.75
N HIS A 59 -16.37 4.68 11.06
CA HIS A 59 -16.36 6.00 11.71
C HIS A 59 -15.14 6.86 11.36
N ARG A 60 -14.08 6.27 10.75
CA ARG A 60 -12.90 6.95 10.23
C ARG A 60 -12.96 7.24 8.73
N ALA A 61 -13.97 6.71 8.03
CA ALA A 61 -14.09 6.87 6.60
C ALA A 61 -14.80 8.17 6.22
N GLY A 62 -14.28 8.90 5.23
CA GLY A 62 -14.96 10.04 4.64
C GLY A 62 -16.14 9.60 3.76
N LYS A 63 -17.21 10.38 3.81
CA LYS A 63 -18.41 10.22 2.98
C LYS A 63 -18.77 11.55 2.32
N ASP A 64 -19.40 11.50 1.14
CA ASP A 64 -19.99 12.69 0.55
C ASP A 64 -21.21 13.18 1.36
N ALA A 65 -21.71 14.36 1.02
CA ALA A 65 -22.83 14.98 1.72
C ALA A 65 -24.14 14.15 1.62
N GLU A 66 -24.26 13.29 0.63
CA GLU A 66 -25.41 12.39 0.43
C GLU A 66 -25.24 11.06 1.20
N GLY A 67 -24.04 10.77 1.70
CA GLY A 67 -23.71 9.54 2.41
C GLY A 67 -23.67 8.28 1.52
N GLU A 68 -23.70 8.45 0.20
CA GLU A 68 -23.76 7.37 -0.78
C GLU A 68 -22.37 6.99 -1.36
N THR A 69 -21.42 7.94 -1.36
CA THR A 69 -20.08 7.77 -1.93
C THR A 69 -19.01 7.99 -0.89
N GLY A 70 -18.09 7.04 -0.75
CA GLY A 70 -16.95 7.18 0.15
C GLY A 70 -15.75 7.85 -0.52
N ASP A 71 -14.83 8.36 0.30
CA ASP A 71 -13.57 8.97 -0.17
C ASP A 71 -12.59 7.95 -0.76
N GLY A 72 -12.77 6.68 -0.43
CA GLY A 72 -11.98 5.59 -0.99
C GLY A 72 -11.68 4.49 0.01
N VAL A 73 -11.76 3.26 -0.45
CA VAL A 73 -11.39 2.07 0.32
C VAL A 73 -10.62 1.11 -0.58
N GLY A 74 -9.69 0.35 0.00
CA GLY A 74 -8.98 -0.68 -0.75
C GLY A 74 -8.20 -1.64 0.11
N ILE A 75 -7.69 -2.66 -0.56
CA ILE A 75 -6.91 -3.75 -0.01
C ILE A 75 -5.71 -4.06 -0.92
N LEU A 76 -4.53 -4.23 -0.32
CA LEU A 76 -3.35 -4.81 -0.95
C LEU A 76 -3.14 -6.21 -0.38
N THR A 77 -2.95 -7.18 -1.26
CA THR A 77 -2.66 -8.57 -0.89
C THR A 77 -1.48 -9.11 -1.68
N GLN A 78 -0.97 -10.27 -1.29
CA GLN A 78 -0.14 -11.06 -2.20
C GLN A 78 -0.97 -11.49 -3.41
N VAL A 79 -0.32 -11.74 -4.56
CA VAL A 79 -0.98 -12.31 -5.74
C VAL A 79 -1.58 -13.67 -5.38
N PRO A 80 -2.93 -13.82 -5.47
CA PRO A 80 -3.62 -15.05 -5.08
C PRO A 80 -3.54 -16.09 -6.21
N HIS A 81 -2.45 -16.84 -6.27
CA HIS A 81 -2.13 -17.72 -7.40
C HIS A 81 -3.23 -18.75 -7.71
N HIS A 82 -3.80 -19.42 -6.68
CA HIS A 82 -4.86 -20.41 -6.90
C HIS A 82 -6.13 -19.81 -7.51
N PHE A 83 -6.49 -18.61 -7.07
CA PHE A 83 -7.58 -17.85 -7.66
C PHE A 83 -7.30 -17.53 -9.14
N PHE A 84 -6.11 -17.01 -9.45
CA PHE A 84 -5.76 -16.68 -10.83
C PHE A 84 -5.63 -17.92 -11.72
N GLN A 85 -5.16 -19.06 -11.23
CA GLN A 85 -5.19 -20.31 -11.98
C GLN A 85 -6.61 -20.67 -12.43
N LYS A 86 -7.61 -20.52 -11.55
CA LYS A 86 -9.02 -20.78 -11.85
C LYS A 86 -9.55 -19.82 -12.90
N VAL A 87 -9.53 -18.51 -12.61
CA VAL A 87 -10.18 -17.50 -13.46
C VAL A 87 -9.46 -17.25 -14.79
N CYS A 88 -8.14 -17.41 -14.84
CA CYS A 88 -7.38 -17.32 -16.10
C CYS A 88 -7.66 -18.52 -17.00
N LYS A 89 -7.81 -19.72 -16.44
CA LYS A 89 -8.23 -20.90 -17.21
C LYS A 89 -9.60 -20.70 -17.84
N GLU A 90 -10.55 -20.13 -17.12
CA GLU A 90 -11.89 -19.78 -17.62
C GLU A 90 -11.81 -18.72 -18.73
N ALA A 91 -10.90 -17.75 -18.62
CA ALA A 91 -10.66 -16.71 -19.61
C ALA A 91 -9.74 -17.14 -20.78
N GLY A 92 -9.27 -18.39 -20.82
CA GLY A 92 -8.35 -18.88 -21.84
C GLY A 92 -6.93 -18.30 -21.77
N ILE A 93 -6.52 -17.78 -20.61
CA ILE A 93 -5.21 -17.21 -20.36
C ILE A 93 -4.31 -18.25 -19.67
N ALA A 94 -3.21 -18.61 -20.30
CA ALA A 94 -2.27 -19.59 -19.76
C ALA A 94 -1.20 -18.87 -18.91
N ILE A 95 -1.42 -18.80 -17.60
CA ILE A 95 -0.41 -18.33 -16.63
C ILE A 95 0.49 -19.50 -16.21
N GLY A 96 1.75 -19.23 -15.86
CA GLY A 96 2.67 -20.24 -15.35
C GLY A 96 2.40 -20.61 -13.88
N LYS A 97 3.45 -21.04 -13.19
CA LYS A 97 3.43 -21.24 -11.74
C LYS A 97 3.41 -19.91 -11.00
N GLU A 98 3.24 -20.00 -9.69
CA GLU A 98 3.36 -18.82 -8.82
C GLU A 98 4.70 -18.10 -9.06
N ARG A 99 4.66 -16.77 -9.18
CA ARG A 99 5.81 -15.90 -9.47
C ARG A 99 6.41 -16.03 -10.89
N GLU A 100 5.87 -16.91 -11.76
CA GLU A 100 6.26 -16.99 -13.18
C GLU A 100 5.49 -16.02 -14.07
N TYR A 101 4.61 -15.21 -13.51
CA TYR A 101 3.87 -14.15 -14.20
C TYR A 101 3.71 -12.93 -13.30
N GLY A 102 3.61 -11.76 -13.91
CA GLY A 102 3.13 -10.53 -13.28
C GLY A 102 1.67 -10.29 -13.60
N VAL A 103 0.93 -9.71 -12.67
CA VAL A 103 -0.44 -9.27 -12.88
C VAL A 103 -0.58 -7.79 -12.57
N GLY A 104 -1.20 -7.04 -13.47
CA GLY A 104 -1.57 -5.65 -13.27
C GLY A 104 -3.06 -5.49 -13.06
N MET A 105 -3.44 -4.56 -12.17
CA MET A 105 -4.77 -3.99 -12.10
C MET A 105 -4.79 -2.69 -12.90
N PHE A 106 -5.79 -2.50 -13.75
CA PHE A 106 -5.88 -1.35 -14.65
C PHE A 106 -7.23 -0.68 -14.56
N PHE A 107 -7.21 0.63 -14.44
CA PHE A 107 -8.37 1.51 -14.56
C PHE A 107 -8.32 2.20 -15.93
N PHE A 108 -9.20 1.75 -16.85
CA PHE A 108 -9.32 2.30 -18.18
C PHE A 108 -10.54 3.24 -18.30
N PRO A 109 -10.56 4.13 -19.30
CA PRO A 109 -11.76 4.90 -19.60
C PRO A 109 -12.92 3.97 -20.03
N GLN A 110 -14.15 4.34 -19.69
CA GLN A 110 -15.35 3.61 -20.07
C GLN A 110 -15.61 3.59 -21.58
N ASN A 111 -15.06 4.55 -22.33
CA ASN A 111 -15.18 4.57 -23.77
C ASN A 111 -14.43 3.39 -24.39
N GLU A 112 -15.14 2.49 -25.06
CA GLU A 112 -14.60 1.24 -25.61
C GLU A 112 -13.42 1.45 -26.57
N LEU A 113 -13.48 2.50 -27.42
CA LEU A 113 -12.41 2.81 -28.36
C LEU A 113 -11.13 3.21 -27.62
N LYS A 114 -11.25 4.14 -26.65
CA LYS A 114 -10.10 4.59 -25.83
C LYS A 114 -9.54 3.45 -24.99
N CYS A 115 -10.41 2.64 -24.38
CA CYS A 115 -10.01 1.45 -23.64
C CYS A 115 -9.23 0.46 -24.52
N GLY A 116 -9.75 0.17 -25.73
CA GLY A 116 -9.08 -0.72 -26.70
C GLY A 116 -7.72 -0.17 -27.15
N GLN A 117 -7.62 1.13 -27.39
CA GLN A 117 -6.36 1.79 -27.76
C GLN A 117 -5.34 1.71 -26.62
N ALA A 118 -5.74 1.97 -25.37
CA ALA A 118 -4.87 1.89 -24.21
C ALA A 118 -4.37 0.46 -23.96
N LYS A 119 -5.25 -0.55 -24.06
CA LYS A 119 -4.86 -1.96 -23.98
C LYS A 119 -3.84 -2.32 -25.03
N LYS A 120 -4.07 -1.91 -26.29
CA LYS A 120 -3.14 -2.18 -27.39
C LYS A 120 -1.80 -1.50 -27.19
N MET A 121 -1.79 -0.28 -26.68
CA MET A 121 -0.55 0.44 -26.33
C MET A 121 0.24 -0.31 -25.27
N PHE A 122 -0.43 -0.77 -24.19
CA PHE A 122 0.22 -1.57 -23.15
C PHE A 122 0.84 -2.85 -23.69
N GLU A 123 0.13 -3.61 -24.53
CA GLU A 123 0.64 -4.82 -25.21
C GLU A 123 1.90 -4.54 -26.03
N ILE A 124 1.92 -3.41 -26.76
CA ILE A 124 3.08 -2.98 -27.56
C ILE A 124 4.27 -2.65 -26.65
N ILE A 125 4.03 -1.95 -25.55
CA ILE A 125 5.08 -1.62 -24.57
C ILE A 125 5.66 -2.88 -23.95
N VAL A 126 4.83 -3.81 -23.47
CA VAL A 126 5.29 -5.10 -22.92
C VAL A 126 6.19 -5.83 -23.90
N LYS A 127 5.79 -5.87 -25.19
CA LYS A 127 6.58 -6.51 -26.24
C LYS A 127 7.90 -5.78 -26.52
N LYS A 128 7.88 -4.43 -26.53
CA LYS A 128 9.11 -3.62 -26.71
C LYS A 128 10.11 -3.81 -25.58
N GLU A 129 9.61 -3.99 -24.35
CA GLU A 129 10.45 -4.28 -23.17
C GLU A 129 10.85 -5.77 -23.09
N GLY A 130 10.67 -6.55 -24.18
CA GLY A 130 11.15 -7.93 -24.31
C GLY A 130 10.34 -8.97 -23.54
N MET A 131 9.08 -8.67 -23.20
CA MET A 131 8.21 -9.58 -22.45
C MET A 131 7.01 -10.05 -23.29
N GLU A 132 6.38 -11.13 -22.83
CA GLU A 132 5.20 -11.73 -23.46
C GLU A 132 3.95 -11.35 -22.67
N PHE A 133 3.00 -10.70 -23.35
CA PHE A 133 1.68 -10.43 -22.79
C PHE A 133 0.79 -11.65 -22.96
N LEU A 134 0.18 -12.15 -21.87
CA LEU A 134 -0.60 -13.39 -21.86
C LEU A 134 -2.08 -13.16 -22.12
N GLY A 135 -2.63 -12.02 -21.71
CA GLY A 135 -4.05 -11.72 -21.93
C GLY A 135 -4.65 -10.74 -20.93
N TRP A 136 -5.85 -10.26 -21.29
CA TRP A 136 -6.69 -9.41 -20.45
C TRP A 136 -7.84 -10.19 -19.84
N ARG A 137 -8.10 -9.96 -18.55
CA ARG A 137 -9.30 -10.39 -17.84
C ARG A 137 -10.09 -9.16 -17.40
N GLU A 138 -11.37 -9.10 -17.70
CA GLU A 138 -12.27 -8.13 -17.09
C GLU A 138 -12.57 -8.55 -15.65
N VAL A 139 -12.47 -7.60 -14.71
CA VAL A 139 -12.73 -7.88 -13.30
C VAL A 139 -14.24 -7.89 -13.05
N LEU A 140 -14.72 -8.96 -12.41
CA LEU A 140 -16.14 -9.06 -12.06
C LEU A 140 -16.51 -8.07 -10.96
N THR A 141 -17.31 -7.08 -11.31
CA THR A 141 -17.75 -6.00 -10.42
C THR A 141 -19.27 -5.94 -10.32
N VAL A 142 -19.76 -5.28 -9.25
CA VAL A 142 -21.19 -5.02 -9.00
C VAL A 142 -21.40 -3.51 -8.90
N PRO A 143 -21.54 -2.79 -10.05
CA PRO A 143 -21.68 -1.32 -10.05
C PRO A 143 -22.92 -0.80 -9.33
N GLU A 144 -23.93 -1.65 -9.11
CA GLU A 144 -25.19 -1.33 -8.46
C GLU A 144 -25.02 -0.91 -7.00
N VAL A 145 -23.94 -1.36 -6.35
CA VAL A 145 -23.67 -1.04 -4.94
C VAL A 145 -23.07 0.38 -4.77
N LEU A 146 -22.65 1.00 -5.87
CA LEU A 146 -22.00 2.32 -5.83
C LEU A 146 -23.00 3.47 -5.70
N GLY A 147 -22.64 4.50 -4.96
CA GLY A 147 -23.32 5.79 -5.00
C GLY A 147 -23.18 6.48 -6.37
N LYS A 148 -24.08 7.40 -6.67
CA LYS A 148 -24.19 8.06 -7.99
C LYS A 148 -22.87 8.68 -8.46
N LYS A 149 -22.15 9.37 -7.55
CA LYS A 149 -20.90 10.06 -7.86
C LYS A 149 -19.81 9.06 -8.23
N ALA A 150 -19.58 8.02 -7.41
CA ALA A 150 -18.60 6.98 -7.69
C ALA A 150 -18.90 6.25 -9.00
N ARG A 151 -20.19 5.96 -9.26
CA ARG A 151 -20.65 5.27 -10.47
C ARG A 151 -20.45 6.12 -11.74
N SER A 152 -20.68 7.43 -11.66
CA SER A 152 -20.52 8.33 -12.82
C SER A 152 -19.07 8.46 -13.32
N CYS A 153 -18.10 8.23 -12.45
CA CYS A 153 -16.67 8.30 -12.78
C CYS A 153 -15.95 6.91 -12.64
N MET A 154 -16.72 5.83 -12.55
CA MET A 154 -16.19 4.48 -12.46
C MET A 154 -15.35 4.14 -13.69
N PRO A 155 -14.11 3.65 -13.55
CA PRO A 155 -13.32 3.15 -14.66
C PRO A 155 -13.80 1.78 -15.14
N ALA A 156 -13.42 1.41 -16.36
CA ALA A 156 -13.46 0.01 -16.80
C ALA A 156 -12.25 -0.71 -16.17
N ILE A 157 -12.51 -1.78 -15.41
CA ILE A 157 -11.49 -2.44 -14.58
C ILE A 157 -11.06 -3.75 -15.19
N TYR A 158 -9.76 -3.86 -15.48
CA TYR A 158 -9.16 -5.06 -16.09
C TYR A 158 -7.91 -5.50 -15.35
N GLN A 159 -7.61 -6.80 -15.51
CA GLN A 159 -6.34 -7.39 -15.11
C GLN A 159 -5.57 -7.81 -16.38
N GLY A 160 -4.29 -7.43 -16.44
CA GLY A 160 -3.38 -7.82 -17.52
C GLY A 160 -2.29 -8.74 -16.98
N PHE A 161 -1.97 -9.79 -17.72
CA PHE A 161 -1.01 -10.82 -17.31
C PHE A 161 0.20 -10.79 -18.22
N ILE A 162 1.40 -10.81 -17.62
CA ILE A 162 2.69 -10.76 -18.31
C ILE A 162 3.51 -11.96 -17.86
N LYS A 163 4.08 -12.70 -18.79
CA LYS A 163 4.95 -13.81 -18.52
C LYS A 163 6.33 -13.34 -18.06
N ARG A 164 6.88 -14.00 -17.03
CA ARG A 164 8.26 -13.78 -16.61
C ARG A 164 9.21 -14.22 -17.71
N PRO A 165 10.12 -13.36 -18.18
CA PRO A 165 11.12 -13.74 -19.17
C PRO A 165 12.09 -14.80 -18.63
N ALA A 166 12.51 -15.71 -19.49
CA ALA A 166 13.57 -16.65 -19.15
C ALA A 166 14.88 -15.87 -18.85
N GLY A 167 15.57 -16.27 -17.78
CA GLY A 167 16.83 -15.64 -17.40
C GLY A 167 16.73 -14.53 -16.35
N ILE A 168 15.53 -14.08 -15.99
CA ILE A 168 15.35 -13.18 -14.83
C ILE A 168 15.48 -13.98 -13.54
N GLY A 169 16.51 -13.66 -12.73
CA GLY A 169 16.92 -14.46 -11.57
C GLY A 169 16.01 -14.32 -10.35
N SER A 170 15.68 -13.08 -9.94
CA SER A 170 14.91 -12.82 -8.73
C SER A 170 13.50 -12.26 -9.04
N ASP A 171 12.61 -12.34 -8.05
CA ASP A 171 11.28 -11.74 -8.16
C ASP A 171 11.37 -10.21 -8.21
N LEU A 172 12.33 -9.62 -7.50
CA LEU A 172 12.58 -8.18 -7.55
C LEU A 172 13.06 -7.73 -8.94
N ASP A 173 13.90 -8.52 -9.62
CA ASP A 173 14.33 -8.20 -10.99
C ASP A 173 13.17 -8.25 -11.96
N PHE A 174 12.24 -9.17 -11.76
CA PHE A 174 11.02 -9.21 -12.56
C PHE A 174 10.10 -8.03 -12.26
N ASP A 175 9.85 -7.72 -10.98
CA ASP A 175 9.06 -6.54 -10.60
C ASP A 175 9.70 -5.23 -11.12
N ARG A 176 11.04 -5.15 -11.17
CA ARG A 176 11.75 -4.01 -11.79
C ARG A 176 11.42 -3.86 -13.26
N LYS A 177 11.38 -4.95 -14.02
CA LYS A 177 10.95 -4.91 -15.44
C LYS A 177 9.47 -4.53 -15.58
N LEU A 178 8.62 -5.03 -14.72
CA LEU A 178 7.20 -4.63 -14.67
C LEU A 178 7.04 -3.15 -14.29
N TYR A 179 7.87 -2.65 -13.38
CA TYR A 179 7.92 -1.23 -13.03
C TYR A 179 8.27 -0.35 -14.22
N VAL A 180 9.30 -0.71 -15.01
CA VAL A 180 9.68 0.03 -16.25
C VAL A 180 8.49 0.05 -17.21
N VAL A 181 7.86 -1.10 -17.47
CA VAL A 181 6.68 -1.19 -18.36
C VAL A 181 5.56 -0.27 -17.87
N ARG A 182 5.25 -0.29 -16.58
CA ARG A 182 4.22 0.57 -16.01
C ARG A 182 4.55 2.05 -16.17
N ARG A 183 5.79 2.46 -15.88
CA ARG A 183 6.20 3.87 -16.02
C ARG A 183 6.12 4.36 -17.45
N VAL A 184 6.57 3.55 -18.43
CA VAL A 184 6.43 3.88 -19.85
C VAL A 184 4.96 4.01 -20.25
N PHE A 185 4.10 3.12 -19.76
CA PHE A 185 2.68 3.16 -20.07
C PHE A 185 1.99 4.38 -19.47
N GLU A 186 2.22 4.68 -18.19
CA GLU A 186 1.65 5.84 -17.49
C GLU A 186 2.06 7.17 -18.16
N GLN A 187 3.29 7.28 -18.63
CA GLN A 187 3.78 8.46 -19.35
C GLN A 187 3.22 8.58 -20.79
N SER A 188 2.75 7.47 -21.35
CA SER A 188 2.23 7.42 -22.72
C SER A 188 0.73 7.62 -22.82
N ASN A 189 0.01 7.68 -21.68
CA ASN A 189 -1.46 7.68 -21.66
C ASN A 189 -2.03 8.37 -20.42
N ASP A 190 -2.62 9.56 -20.60
CA ASP A 190 -3.17 10.40 -19.54
C ASP A 190 -4.54 9.92 -18.99
N ASN A 191 -5.18 8.94 -19.63
CA ASN A 191 -6.55 8.52 -19.27
C ASN A 191 -6.61 7.15 -18.59
N THR A 192 -5.47 6.64 -18.12
CA THR A 192 -5.38 5.33 -17.46
C THR A 192 -4.64 5.45 -16.15
N TYR A 193 -4.98 4.57 -15.22
CA TYR A 193 -4.25 4.42 -13.97
C TYR A 193 -3.98 2.95 -13.69
N VAL A 194 -2.81 2.64 -13.15
CA VAL A 194 -2.39 1.27 -12.84
C VAL A 194 -2.24 1.12 -11.32
N PRO A 195 -3.29 0.68 -10.61
CA PRO A 195 -3.24 0.47 -9.15
C PRO A 195 -2.09 -0.43 -8.68
N SER A 196 -1.75 -1.43 -9.47
CA SER A 196 -0.62 -2.33 -9.20
C SER A 196 -0.17 -3.04 -10.48
N LEU A 197 1.12 -3.38 -10.58
CA LEU A 197 1.68 -4.28 -11.58
C LEU A 197 2.90 -4.98 -10.97
N SER A 198 2.73 -6.22 -10.53
CA SER A 198 3.76 -6.97 -9.80
C SER A 198 3.56 -8.48 -9.95
N CYS A 199 4.61 -9.25 -9.70
CA CYS A 199 4.52 -10.70 -9.53
C CYS A 199 4.22 -11.11 -8.09
N ARG A 200 4.24 -10.18 -7.14
CA ARG A 200 4.14 -10.43 -5.69
C ARG A 200 2.88 -9.86 -5.05
N THR A 201 2.43 -8.68 -5.46
CA THR A 201 1.30 -7.96 -4.86
C THR A 201 0.23 -7.56 -5.86
N ILE A 202 -1.01 -7.39 -5.38
CA ILE A 202 -2.12 -6.84 -6.15
C ILE A 202 -2.97 -5.92 -5.28
N VAL A 203 -3.49 -4.83 -5.86
CA VAL A 203 -4.32 -3.84 -5.20
C VAL A 203 -5.72 -3.80 -5.79
N TYR A 204 -6.72 -3.92 -4.92
CA TYR A 204 -8.13 -3.65 -5.21
C TYR A 204 -8.55 -2.41 -4.45
N LYS A 205 -9.03 -1.38 -5.14
CA LYS A 205 -9.42 -0.10 -4.54
C LYS A 205 -10.45 0.65 -5.37
N GLY A 206 -11.09 1.65 -4.77
CA GLY A 206 -12.03 2.52 -5.48
C GLY A 206 -12.72 3.51 -4.54
N MET A 207 -13.62 4.33 -5.09
CA MET A 207 -14.44 5.29 -4.35
C MET A 207 -15.60 4.59 -3.65
N PHE A 208 -15.29 3.86 -2.58
CA PHE A 208 -16.24 3.04 -1.84
C PHE A 208 -16.56 3.62 -0.46
N LEU A 209 -17.77 3.38 0.02
CA LEU A 209 -18.02 3.20 1.45
C LEU A 209 -17.37 1.88 1.91
N VAL A 210 -17.00 1.77 3.18
CA VAL A 210 -16.18 0.64 3.67
C VAL A 210 -16.76 -0.74 3.37
N GLY A 211 -18.05 -0.93 3.51
CA GLY A 211 -18.73 -2.20 3.22
C GLY A 211 -18.90 -2.50 1.71
N GLN A 212 -18.69 -1.51 0.84
CA GLN A 212 -18.87 -1.69 -0.60
C GLN A 212 -17.70 -2.43 -1.26
N LEU A 213 -16.47 -2.33 -0.74
CA LEU A 213 -15.29 -2.98 -1.32
C LEU A 213 -15.50 -4.48 -1.53
N ARG A 214 -15.96 -5.19 -0.48
CA ARG A 214 -16.26 -6.63 -0.51
C ARG A 214 -17.35 -6.99 -1.52
N THR A 215 -18.41 -6.19 -1.56
CA THR A 215 -19.57 -6.47 -2.41
C THR A 215 -19.36 -6.10 -3.85
N PHE A 216 -18.57 -5.08 -4.12
CA PHE A 216 -18.24 -4.60 -5.46
C PHE A 216 -17.30 -5.55 -6.22
N PHE A 217 -16.19 -5.98 -5.59
CA PHE A 217 -15.25 -6.93 -6.20
C PHE A 217 -15.58 -8.36 -5.84
N LYS A 218 -16.18 -9.10 -6.78
CA LYS A 218 -16.52 -10.53 -6.59
C LYS A 218 -15.31 -11.41 -6.32
N ASP A 219 -14.15 -11.02 -6.85
CA ASP A 219 -12.89 -11.74 -6.65
C ASP A 219 -12.55 -11.90 -5.15
N LEU A 220 -12.81 -10.86 -4.34
CA LEU A 220 -12.52 -10.87 -2.89
C LEU A 220 -13.42 -11.79 -2.06
N GLN A 221 -14.49 -12.34 -2.66
CA GLN A 221 -15.41 -13.28 -2.03
C GLN A 221 -15.09 -14.75 -2.35
N ASP A 222 -14.17 -14.99 -3.29
CA ASP A 222 -13.83 -16.35 -3.73
C ASP A 222 -12.88 -17.00 -2.71
N GLU A 223 -13.24 -18.16 -2.17
CA GLU A 223 -12.46 -18.89 -1.17
C GLU A 223 -11.06 -19.29 -1.68
N SER A 224 -10.87 -19.40 -3.00
CA SER A 224 -9.55 -19.65 -3.59
C SER A 224 -8.63 -18.41 -3.60
N TYR A 225 -9.19 -17.21 -3.32
CA TYR A 225 -8.43 -16.00 -3.13
C TYR A 225 -7.76 -16.02 -1.76
N THR A 226 -6.51 -16.49 -1.70
CA THR A 226 -5.76 -16.69 -0.48
C THR A 226 -4.51 -15.83 -0.43
N THR A 227 -4.20 -15.28 0.76
CA THR A 227 -3.01 -14.48 1.03
C THR A 227 -2.48 -14.74 2.43
N ALA A 228 -1.21 -14.45 2.68
CA ALA A 228 -0.62 -14.40 4.02
C ALA A 228 -0.43 -12.96 4.51
N ILE A 229 -0.53 -11.97 3.62
CA ILE A 229 -0.42 -10.53 3.92
C ILE A 229 -1.62 -9.82 3.31
N ALA A 230 -2.33 -9.04 4.13
CA ALA A 230 -3.34 -8.10 3.66
C ALA A 230 -3.21 -6.77 4.40
N MET A 231 -3.16 -5.66 3.65
CA MET A 231 -3.20 -4.29 4.17
C MET A 231 -4.43 -3.58 3.65
N VAL A 232 -5.16 -2.89 4.51
CA VAL A 232 -6.43 -2.22 4.19
C VAL A 232 -6.40 -0.76 4.61
N HIS A 233 -7.20 0.03 3.90
CA HIS A 233 -7.34 1.45 4.16
C HIS A 233 -8.77 1.93 3.90
N SER A 234 -9.29 2.75 4.82
CA SER A 234 -10.44 3.60 4.59
C SER A 234 -10.01 5.07 4.63
N ARG A 235 -10.28 5.78 3.54
CA ARG A 235 -9.80 7.14 3.35
C ARG A 235 -10.74 8.16 3.98
N PHE A 236 -10.14 9.14 4.65
CA PHE A 236 -10.75 10.43 4.95
C PHE A 236 -9.94 11.53 4.25
N SER A 237 -10.55 12.18 3.29
CA SER A 237 -9.86 13.16 2.44
C SER A 237 -10.05 14.57 2.97
N THR A 238 -8.97 15.19 3.43
CA THR A 238 -8.99 16.59 3.93
C THR A 238 -8.53 17.58 2.88
N ASN A 239 -7.47 17.28 2.13
CA ASN A 239 -6.77 18.25 1.27
C ASN A 239 -6.88 17.97 -0.22
N THR A 240 -7.44 16.83 -0.63
CA THR A 240 -7.56 16.43 -2.03
C THR A 240 -8.94 15.87 -2.34
N ASN A 241 -9.47 16.16 -3.53
CA ASN A 241 -10.73 15.58 -3.97
C ASN A 241 -10.64 14.05 -4.08
N PRO A 242 -11.64 13.31 -3.58
CA PRO A 242 -11.69 11.86 -3.76
C PRO A 242 -11.74 11.49 -5.25
N SER A 243 -11.01 10.42 -5.60
CA SER A 243 -11.07 9.79 -6.93
C SER A 243 -10.73 8.30 -6.81
N TRP A 244 -11.06 7.53 -7.85
CA TRP A 244 -10.71 6.11 -7.94
C TRP A 244 -9.21 5.86 -7.79
N GLU A 245 -8.39 6.74 -8.36
CA GLU A 245 -6.92 6.66 -8.34
C GLU A 245 -6.34 6.97 -6.96
N ARG A 246 -6.92 7.98 -6.28
CA ARG A 246 -6.45 8.46 -4.98
C ARG A 246 -6.88 7.61 -3.80
N ALA A 247 -7.75 6.62 -4.00
CA ALA A 247 -8.00 5.60 -2.99
C ALA A 247 -6.70 4.83 -2.67
N HIS A 248 -6.53 4.44 -1.41
CA HIS A 248 -5.42 3.58 -0.98
C HIS A 248 -5.85 2.11 -0.97
N PRO A 249 -4.90 1.17 -0.94
CA PRO A 249 -3.44 1.30 -0.95
C PRO A 249 -2.86 1.90 -2.24
N ASN A 250 -1.65 2.46 -2.14
CA ASN A 250 -0.79 2.73 -3.28
C ASN A 250 -0.04 1.44 -3.67
N HIS A 251 1.10 1.51 -4.41
CA HIS A 251 1.79 0.30 -4.89
C HIS A 251 2.43 -0.50 -3.76
N PHE A 252 2.97 0.18 -2.75
CA PHE A 252 3.67 -0.40 -1.59
C PHE A 252 3.04 -0.02 -0.27
N ILE A 253 2.46 1.19 -0.16
CA ILE A 253 2.09 1.76 1.14
C ILE A 253 0.59 1.94 1.35
N VAL A 254 0.26 1.91 2.63
CA VAL A 254 -0.97 2.44 3.25
C VAL A 254 -0.56 3.53 4.20
N HIS A 255 -1.17 4.71 4.10
CA HIS A 255 -0.78 5.88 4.86
C HIS A 255 -1.97 6.51 5.59
N ASN A 256 -1.82 6.71 6.90
CA ASN A 256 -2.72 7.53 7.71
C ASN A 256 -1.96 8.76 8.20
N GLY A 257 -2.24 9.91 7.63
CA GLY A 257 -1.62 11.17 8.03
C GLY A 257 -1.41 12.14 6.88
N GLU A 258 -0.42 13.01 7.03
CA GLU A 258 -0.01 14.02 6.07
C GLU A 258 1.50 14.19 6.08
N ILE A 259 2.10 14.35 4.92
CA ILE A 259 3.53 14.68 4.78
C ILE A 259 3.65 16.20 4.67
N ASN A 260 3.95 16.86 5.78
CA ASN A 260 4.02 18.32 5.86
C ASN A 260 5.17 18.91 5.03
N THR A 261 6.23 18.16 4.82
CA THR A 261 7.42 18.57 4.05
C THR A 261 7.30 18.30 2.56
N ILE A 262 6.13 17.83 2.08
CA ILE A 262 5.90 17.30 0.72
C ILE A 262 6.44 18.21 -0.38
N LYS A 263 6.21 19.53 -0.32
CA LYS A 263 6.68 20.47 -1.35
C LYS A 263 8.19 20.45 -1.50
N GLY A 264 8.91 20.54 -0.37
CA GLY A 264 10.37 20.47 -0.37
C GLY A 264 10.92 19.12 -0.81
N ASN A 265 10.27 18.02 -0.40
CA ASN A 265 10.65 16.68 -0.82
C ASN A 265 10.51 16.49 -2.34
N VAL A 266 9.39 16.93 -2.92
CA VAL A 266 9.15 16.86 -4.37
C VAL A 266 10.16 17.70 -5.15
N ASP A 267 10.35 18.97 -4.75
CA ASP A 267 11.29 19.85 -5.44
C ASP A 267 12.71 19.29 -5.44
N LYS A 268 13.17 18.72 -4.32
CA LYS A 268 14.48 18.09 -4.20
C LYS A 268 14.59 16.78 -4.96
N MET A 269 13.54 15.94 -4.98
CA MET A 269 13.52 14.72 -5.80
C MET A 269 13.67 15.06 -7.28
N LEU A 270 12.91 16.01 -7.78
CA LEU A 270 12.99 16.45 -9.19
C LEU A 270 14.36 17.08 -9.51
N ALA A 271 14.91 17.88 -8.59
CA ALA A 271 16.21 18.51 -8.80
C ALA A 271 17.36 17.50 -8.90
N ARG A 272 17.27 16.37 -8.19
CA ARG A 272 18.33 15.34 -8.23
C ARG A 272 18.19 14.34 -9.38
N GLU A 273 17.07 14.30 -10.10
CA GLU A 273 16.85 13.35 -11.19
C GLU A 273 17.95 13.40 -12.26
N GLU A 274 18.49 14.57 -12.56
CA GLU A 274 19.60 14.72 -13.52
C GLU A 274 20.91 14.06 -13.07
N THR A 275 21.08 13.84 -11.77
CA THR A 275 22.29 13.27 -11.17
C THR A 275 22.09 11.89 -10.58
N MET A 276 20.87 11.38 -10.62
CA MET A 276 20.57 10.03 -10.11
C MET A 276 21.28 8.97 -10.94
N HIS A 277 21.97 8.09 -10.24
CA HIS A 277 22.65 6.95 -10.82
C HIS A 277 22.42 5.69 -10.00
N THR A 278 22.26 4.57 -10.65
CA THR A 278 22.17 3.25 -10.03
C THR A 278 22.72 2.19 -10.99
N ASP A 279 23.41 1.20 -10.47
CA ASP A 279 23.92 0.07 -11.24
C ASP A 279 22.79 -0.97 -11.54
N THR A 280 21.60 -0.76 -11.02
CA THR A 280 20.47 -1.69 -11.13
C THR A 280 19.63 -1.48 -12.38
N PHE A 281 19.49 -0.24 -12.84
CA PHE A 281 18.91 0.12 -14.12
C PHE A 281 20.00 0.39 -15.13
N ASP A 282 19.83 -0.09 -16.36
CA ASP A 282 20.63 0.43 -17.44
C ASP A 282 20.22 1.90 -17.77
N PRO A 283 21.08 2.68 -18.47
CA PRO A 283 20.79 4.09 -18.76
C PRO A 283 19.49 4.31 -19.54
N ASP A 284 19.08 3.35 -20.39
CA ASP A 284 17.84 3.44 -21.17
C ASP A 284 16.63 3.21 -20.24
N ASP A 285 16.65 2.18 -19.41
CA ASP A 285 15.59 1.92 -18.41
C ASP A 285 15.49 3.06 -17.40
N MET A 286 16.62 3.66 -16.96
CA MET A 286 16.62 4.81 -16.08
C MET A 286 15.87 6.00 -16.68
N SER A 287 16.08 6.29 -17.95
CA SER A 287 15.39 7.38 -18.65
C SER A 287 13.88 7.17 -18.76
N LYS A 288 13.43 5.92 -18.83
CA LYS A 288 12.00 5.53 -18.93
C LYS A 288 11.25 5.70 -17.61
N VAL A 289 11.92 5.58 -16.47
CA VAL A 289 11.25 5.66 -15.16
C VAL A 289 11.16 7.07 -14.58
N LEU A 290 11.90 8.02 -15.18
CA LEU A 290 11.84 9.42 -14.79
C LEU A 290 10.71 10.19 -15.50
N PRO A 291 10.08 11.20 -14.88
CA PRO A 291 10.28 11.61 -13.49
C PRO A 291 9.73 10.57 -12.50
N VAL A 292 10.39 10.44 -11.33
CA VAL A 292 9.96 9.50 -10.29
C VAL A 292 8.60 9.88 -9.73
N ILE A 293 8.41 11.18 -9.48
CA ILE A 293 7.21 11.72 -8.83
C ILE A 293 6.27 12.33 -9.86
N HIS A 294 5.00 11.97 -9.79
CA HIS A 294 3.93 12.64 -10.50
C HIS A 294 3.38 13.80 -9.65
N LYS A 295 3.51 15.04 -10.15
CA LYS A 295 3.19 16.28 -9.38
C LYS A 295 1.73 16.42 -8.98
N ASP A 296 0.81 15.79 -9.70
CA ASP A 296 -0.63 15.84 -9.44
C ASP A 296 -1.10 14.73 -8.46
N GLY A 297 -0.17 13.91 -7.97
CA GLY A 297 -0.42 12.87 -6.98
C GLY A 297 -0.77 13.44 -5.60
N SER A 298 -1.31 12.59 -4.71
CA SER A 298 -1.38 12.92 -3.28
C SER A 298 0.01 12.83 -2.65
N ASP A 299 0.19 13.41 -1.46
CA ASP A 299 1.43 13.30 -0.68
C ASP A 299 1.87 11.85 -0.47
N SER A 300 0.94 10.99 -0.14
CA SER A 300 1.17 9.54 0.02
C SER A 300 1.53 8.84 -1.30
N ALA A 301 0.94 9.23 -2.43
CA ALA A 301 1.30 8.67 -3.73
C ALA A 301 2.72 9.09 -4.15
N MET A 302 3.13 10.32 -3.83
CA MET A 302 4.49 10.80 -4.09
C MET A 302 5.52 10.11 -3.19
N LEU A 303 5.18 9.87 -1.92
CA LEU A 303 6.01 9.06 -1.00
C LEU A 303 6.13 7.63 -1.50
N ASP A 304 5.03 7.00 -1.90
CA ASP A 304 4.99 5.65 -2.45
C ASP A 304 5.87 5.52 -3.71
N ALA A 305 5.76 6.47 -4.63
CA ALA A 305 6.56 6.49 -5.84
C ALA A 305 8.07 6.61 -5.54
N THR A 306 8.43 7.41 -4.54
CA THR A 306 9.83 7.54 -4.09
C THR A 306 10.32 6.26 -3.43
N LEU A 307 9.52 5.65 -2.54
CA LEU A 307 9.83 4.38 -1.89
C LEU A 307 10.01 3.27 -2.93
N GLU A 308 9.07 3.15 -3.85
CA GLU A 308 9.12 2.17 -4.94
C GLU A 308 10.39 2.35 -5.79
N PHE A 309 10.71 3.57 -6.20
CA PHE A 309 11.93 3.85 -6.97
C PHE A 309 13.20 3.41 -6.23
N LEU A 310 13.31 3.71 -4.93
CA LEU A 310 14.45 3.28 -4.12
C LEU A 310 14.55 1.75 -4.06
N VAL A 311 13.42 1.06 -3.90
CA VAL A 311 13.38 -0.41 -3.88
C VAL A 311 13.76 -1.00 -5.24
N MET A 312 13.22 -0.46 -6.33
CA MET A 312 13.55 -0.90 -7.68
C MET A 312 14.98 -0.57 -8.07
N SER A 313 15.60 0.44 -7.44
CA SER A 313 17.02 0.76 -7.55
C SER A 313 17.92 -0.13 -6.69
N GLY A 314 17.37 -1.17 -6.02
CA GLY A 314 18.12 -2.17 -5.27
C GLY A 314 18.21 -1.94 -3.76
N MET A 315 17.59 -0.89 -3.22
CA MET A 315 17.53 -0.68 -1.78
C MET A 315 16.53 -1.64 -1.13
N PRO A 316 16.87 -2.40 -0.09
CA PRO A 316 15.91 -3.20 0.66
C PRO A 316 14.74 -2.35 1.18
N LEU A 317 13.51 -2.85 1.07
CA LEU A 317 12.32 -2.10 1.45
C LEU A 317 12.34 -1.53 2.88
N PRO A 318 12.76 -2.27 3.92
CA PRO A 318 12.89 -1.69 5.27
C PRO A 318 13.93 -0.57 5.35
N LEU A 319 15.03 -0.68 4.62
CA LEU A 319 16.06 0.35 4.54
C LEU A 319 15.51 1.62 3.87
N ALA A 320 14.81 1.47 2.76
CA ALA A 320 14.17 2.61 2.07
C ALA A 320 13.18 3.33 3.00
N ALA A 321 12.38 2.59 3.78
CA ALA A 321 11.50 3.17 4.79
C ALA A 321 12.27 3.92 5.90
N MET A 322 13.40 3.37 6.39
CA MET A 322 14.26 4.05 7.38
C MET A 322 14.84 5.37 6.84
N VAL A 323 15.22 5.38 5.57
CA VAL A 323 15.83 6.57 4.93
C VAL A 323 14.80 7.67 4.71
N LEU A 324 13.59 7.30 4.28
CA LEU A 324 12.51 8.27 4.02
C LEU A 324 11.87 8.80 5.30
N ILE A 325 11.75 7.96 6.33
CA ILE A 325 11.07 8.29 7.59
C ILE A 325 12.01 7.96 8.76
N PRO A 326 13.08 8.75 8.92
CA PRO A 326 14.06 8.51 9.97
C PRO A 326 13.48 8.85 11.35
N GLU A 327 13.95 8.12 12.38
CA GLU A 327 13.73 8.55 13.76
C GLU A 327 14.52 9.84 14.07
N PRO A 328 14.20 10.54 15.18
CA PRO A 328 15.02 11.68 15.64
C PRO A 328 16.41 11.20 16.04
N TRP A 329 17.44 11.57 15.30
CA TRP A 329 18.79 11.06 15.47
C TRP A 329 19.83 12.12 15.87
N SER A 330 19.69 13.37 15.43
CA SER A 330 20.73 14.41 15.55
C SER A 330 21.07 14.83 16.97
N HIS A 331 20.09 14.78 17.88
CA HIS A 331 20.25 15.14 19.29
C HIS A 331 19.70 14.05 20.23
N ASN A 332 19.77 12.79 19.79
CA ASN A 332 19.27 11.66 20.53
C ASN A 332 20.43 10.84 21.10
N ASP A 333 20.66 10.94 22.40
CA ASP A 333 21.73 10.21 23.09
C ASP A 333 21.38 8.74 23.39
N THR A 334 20.14 8.31 23.09
CA THR A 334 19.68 6.92 23.34
C THR A 334 19.98 5.97 22.19
N ILE A 335 20.31 6.46 21.00
CA ILE A 335 20.65 5.62 19.84
C ILE A 335 22.16 5.35 19.79
N SER A 336 22.56 4.22 19.22
CA SER A 336 23.98 3.88 19.05
C SER A 336 24.71 4.88 18.14
N LYS A 337 26.04 4.94 18.26
CA LYS A 337 26.87 5.76 17.38
C LYS A 337 26.70 5.32 15.92
N GLU A 338 26.72 4.03 15.68
CA GLU A 338 26.59 3.41 14.35
C GLU A 338 25.26 3.80 13.69
N CYS A 339 24.16 3.78 14.45
CA CYS A 339 22.85 4.19 13.96
C CYS A 339 22.79 5.70 13.66
N ARG A 340 23.48 6.52 14.46
CA ARG A 340 23.59 7.96 14.21
C ARG A 340 24.42 8.26 12.95
N ASP A 341 25.58 7.59 12.79
CA ASP A 341 26.44 7.71 11.62
C ASP A 341 25.68 7.28 10.34
N PHE A 342 24.92 6.20 10.42
CA PHE A 342 24.00 5.74 9.36
C PHE A 342 23.01 6.85 8.94
N TYR A 343 22.26 7.42 9.87
CA TYR A 343 21.30 8.47 9.54
C TYR A 343 21.98 9.74 9.02
N GLN A 344 23.13 10.10 9.57
CA GLN A 344 23.90 11.24 9.08
C GLN A 344 24.34 11.03 7.63
N TYR A 345 24.80 9.83 7.28
CA TYR A 345 25.15 9.46 5.91
C TYR A 345 23.97 9.62 4.96
N TYR A 346 22.83 8.96 5.27
CA TYR A 346 21.67 9.03 4.39
C TYR A 346 21.00 10.40 4.33
N ALA A 347 21.13 11.24 5.37
CA ALA A 347 20.67 12.62 5.35
C ALA A 347 21.40 13.49 4.31
N THR A 348 22.57 13.08 3.83
CA THR A 348 23.26 13.75 2.70
C THR A 348 22.64 13.41 1.34
N MET A 349 21.91 12.32 1.24
CA MET A 349 21.31 11.80 0.00
C MET A 349 19.82 12.06 -0.10
N MET A 350 19.10 11.98 1.02
CA MET A 350 17.64 12.05 1.06
C MET A 350 17.16 12.86 2.27
N GLU A 351 16.28 13.80 2.00
CA GLU A 351 15.60 14.55 3.04
C GLU A 351 14.51 13.70 3.71
N PRO A 352 14.29 13.88 5.03
CA PRO A 352 13.17 13.23 5.72
C PRO A 352 11.84 13.63 5.10
N TRP A 353 10.95 12.66 4.90
CA TRP A 353 9.55 12.87 4.59
C TRP A 353 8.81 12.94 5.91
N ASP A 354 8.50 14.14 6.38
CA ASP A 354 8.06 14.41 7.74
C ASP A 354 6.64 14.95 7.80
N GLY A 355 5.92 14.51 8.81
CA GLY A 355 4.54 14.87 9.11
C GLY A 355 3.92 13.84 10.05
N PRO A 356 2.70 14.08 10.57
CA PRO A 356 2.00 13.11 11.38
C PRO A 356 1.60 11.91 10.53
N ALA A 357 2.32 10.81 10.64
CA ALA A 357 2.15 9.66 9.74
C ALA A 357 2.26 8.31 10.45
N SER A 358 1.30 7.43 10.13
CA SER A 358 1.42 5.98 10.35
C SER A 358 1.43 5.31 8.98
N ILE A 359 2.49 4.61 8.66
CA ILE A 359 2.72 4.03 7.34
C ILE A 359 2.91 2.54 7.49
N LEU A 360 2.10 1.78 6.74
CA LEU A 360 2.31 0.35 6.51
C LEU A 360 2.84 0.17 5.10
N TYR A 361 3.75 -0.77 4.91
CA TYR A 361 4.33 -1.06 3.61
C TYR A 361 4.54 -2.55 3.39
N SER A 362 4.44 -3.00 2.15
CA SER A 362 4.68 -4.40 1.79
C SER A 362 5.14 -4.53 0.34
N ASP A 363 6.02 -5.49 0.09
CA ASP A 363 6.39 -5.96 -1.24
C ASP A 363 5.85 -7.36 -1.55
N GLY A 364 5.02 -7.91 -0.67
CA GLY A 364 4.46 -9.26 -0.78
C GLY A 364 5.25 -10.36 -0.06
N ASP A 365 6.49 -10.11 0.31
CA ASP A 365 7.30 -11.04 1.12
C ASP A 365 7.43 -10.57 2.56
N VAL A 366 7.46 -9.25 2.74
CA VAL A 366 7.49 -8.62 4.05
C VAL A 366 6.31 -7.64 4.20
N MET A 367 5.89 -7.43 5.43
CA MET A 367 5.02 -6.34 5.83
C MET A 367 5.69 -5.56 6.94
N GLY A 368 5.83 -4.25 6.75
CA GLY A 368 6.40 -3.37 7.74
C GLY A 368 5.45 -2.26 8.17
N ALA A 369 5.73 -1.69 9.32
CA ALA A 369 5.03 -0.53 9.86
C ALA A 369 6.03 0.46 10.45
N VAL A 370 5.80 1.75 10.27
CA VAL A 370 6.61 2.82 10.85
C VAL A 370 5.72 3.98 11.27
N LEU A 371 6.02 4.56 12.43
CA LEU A 371 5.45 5.84 12.84
C LEU A 371 6.44 6.98 12.61
N ASP A 372 5.88 8.16 12.34
CA ASP A 372 6.62 9.40 12.35
C ASP A 372 7.37 9.62 13.68
N ARG A 373 8.35 10.49 13.67
CA ARG A 373 9.19 10.79 14.85
C ARG A 373 8.44 11.23 16.11
N ASN A 374 7.24 11.79 15.97
CA ASN A 374 6.41 12.24 17.10
C ASN A 374 5.34 11.20 17.50
N GLY A 375 5.04 10.24 16.60
CA GLY A 375 4.05 9.19 16.84
C GLY A 375 2.65 9.72 17.06
N LEU A 376 2.24 10.72 16.28
CA LEU A 376 0.95 11.40 16.45
C LEU A 376 -0.24 10.55 16.01
N ARG A 377 -0.03 9.58 15.13
CA ARG A 377 -1.08 8.67 14.67
C ARG A 377 -1.08 7.39 15.51
N PRO A 378 -2.26 6.88 15.91
CA PRO A 378 -2.34 5.64 16.67
C PRO A 378 -2.02 4.44 15.78
N SER A 379 -1.33 3.46 16.34
CA SER A 379 -1.07 2.16 15.73
C SER A 379 -0.91 1.11 16.81
N ARG A 380 -1.78 0.09 16.80
CA ARG A 380 -1.82 -1.00 17.77
C ARG A 380 -1.68 -2.32 17.05
N TYR A 381 -0.99 -3.29 17.69
CA TYR A 381 -0.93 -4.63 17.12
C TYR A 381 -1.06 -5.72 18.17
N TYR A 382 -1.55 -6.86 17.72
CA TYR A 382 -1.68 -8.10 18.46
C TYR A 382 -0.91 -9.21 17.75
N VAL A 383 -0.24 -10.05 18.52
CA VAL A 383 0.34 -11.32 18.04
C VAL A 383 -0.51 -12.43 18.61
N MET A 384 -1.02 -13.31 17.73
CA MET A 384 -1.89 -14.41 18.09
C MET A 384 -1.11 -15.73 18.15
N ASP A 385 -1.62 -16.70 18.92
CA ASP A 385 -1.02 -18.05 19.04
C ASP A 385 -1.14 -18.89 17.76
N ASP A 386 -2.05 -18.55 16.84
CA ASP A 386 -2.20 -19.17 15.53
C ASP A 386 -1.21 -18.63 14.48
N GLY A 387 -0.30 -17.74 14.88
CA GLY A 387 0.72 -17.13 14.03
C GLY A 387 0.24 -15.90 13.26
N ARG A 388 -0.94 -15.35 13.56
CA ARG A 388 -1.38 -14.08 12.97
C ARG A 388 -0.84 -12.89 13.76
N LEU A 389 -0.45 -11.83 13.03
CA LEU A 389 -0.27 -10.49 13.56
C LEU A 389 -1.37 -9.60 12.99
N ILE A 390 -2.07 -8.88 13.86
CA ILE A 390 -3.15 -7.95 13.49
C ILE A 390 -2.72 -6.56 13.95
N LEU A 391 -2.64 -5.61 13.02
CA LEU A 391 -2.28 -4.21 13.28
C LEU A 391 -3.41 -3.31 12.78
N SER A 392 -3.76 -2.29 13.55
CA SER A 392 -4.78 -1.31 13.15
C SER A 392 -4.60 0.02 13.87
N SER A 393 -5.24 1.06 13.32
CA SER A 393 -5.35 2.39 13.93
C SER A 393 -6.00 2.30 15.31
N GLU A 394 -6.91 1.35 15.53
CA GLU A 394 -7.65 1.19 16.78
C GLU A 394 -7.64 -0.27 17.27
N VAL A 395 -7.92 -0.45 18.55
CA VAL A 395 -8.19 -1.77 19.14
C VAL A 395 -9.66 -2.16 18.90
N GLY A 396 -9.95 -3.46 18.99
CA GLY A 396 -11.34 -3.94 18.89
C GLY A 396 -11.89 -4.06 17.48
N VAL A 397 -11.06 -3.87 16.44
CA VAL A 397 -11.46 -4.02 15.03
C VAL A 397 -11.79 -5.45 14.61
N LEU A 398 -11.37 -6.44 15.39
CA LEU A 398 -11.78 -7.83 15.27
C LEU A 398 -12.18 -8.39 16.63
N PRO A 399 -13.18 -9.29 16.70
CA PRO A 399 -13.52 -9.99 17.94
C PRO A 399 -12.43 -11.05 18.21
N LEU A 400 -11.50 -10.72 19.10
CA LEU A 400 -10.40 -11.61 19.49
C LEU A 400 -10.62 -12.15 20.88
N GLU A 401 -10.44 -13.46 21.06
CA GLU A 401 -10.42 -14.07 22.38
C GLU A 401 -9.08 -13.77 23.08
N GLU A 402 -9.13 -13.19 24.28
CA GLU A 402 -7.93 -12.80 25.01
C GLU A 402 -6.98 -13.95 25.30
N SER A 403 -7.50 -15.17 25.48
CA SER A 403 -6.73 -16.39 25.71
C SER A 403 -5.77 -16.76 24.56
N HIS A 404 -6.07 -16.31 23.34
CA HIS A 404 -5.27 -16.56 22.14
C HIS A 404 -4.29 -15.42 21.80
N ILE A 405 -4.27 -14.34 22.58
CA ILE A 405 -3.38 -13.21 22.34
C ILE A 405 -2.07 -13.43 23.12
N LEU A 406 -0.98 -13.63 22.38
CA LEU A 406 0.36 -13.77 22.96
C LEU A 406 0.99 -12.42 23.34
N LYS A 407 0.71 -11.36 22.55
CA LYS A 407 1.26 -10.02 22.77
C LYS A 407 0.27 -8.94 22.34
N LYS A 408 0.13 -7.91 23.18
CA LYS A 408 -0.58 -6.65 22.88
C LYS A 408 0.43 -5.52 22.98
N GLU A 409 0.58 -4.74 21.92
CA GLU A 409 1.59 -3.68 21.86
C GLU A 409 1.09 -2.50 21.03
N ARG A 410 1.74 -1.36 21.18
CA ARG A 410 1.60 -0.20 20.29
C ARG A 410 2.90 0.03 19.54
N LEU A 411 2.81 0.57 18.34
CA LEU A 411 3.97 1.08 17.66
C LEU A 411 4.38 2.42 18.33
N HIS A 412 5.66 2.58 18.61
CA HIS A 412 6.18 3.76 19.29
C HIS A 412 6.67 4.83 18.29
N PRO A 413 6.76 6.11 18.71
CA PRO A 413 7.28 7.21 17.87
C PRO A 413 8.63 6.90 17.25
N GLY A 414 8.77 7.07 15.95
CA GLY A 414 10.01 6.82 15.20
C GLY A 414 10.45 5.35 15.16
N LYS A 415 9.59 4.43 15.62
CA LYS A 415 9.91 3.00 15.67
C LYS A 415 9.27 2.22 14.54
N MET A 416 9.92 1.12 14.17
CA MET A 416 9.54 0.22 13.11
C MET A 416 9.14 -1.15 13.65
N LEU A 417 8.32 -1.83 12.87
CA LEU A 417 7.99 -3.24 13.02
C LEU A 417 8.10 -3.90 11.63
N LEU A 418 8.68 -5.07 11.55
CA LEU A 418 8.77 -5.82 10.28
C LEU A 418 8.41 -7.28 10.51
N ILE A 419 7.54 -7.78 9.66
CA ILE A 419 7.16 -9.20 9.59
C ILE A 419 7.69 -9.73 8.26
N ASP A 420 8.59 -10.70 8.32
CA ASP A 420 9.13 -11.39 7.16
C ASP A 420 8.47 -12.78 7.08
N THR A 421 7.53 -12.91 6.12
CA THR A 421 6.73 -14.14 5.98
C THR A 421 7.51 -15.28 5.35
N VAL A 422 8.62 -14.99 4.68
CA VAL A 422 9.52 -15.99 4.11
C VAL A 422 10.40 -16.61 5.20
N LYS A 423 10.91 -15.76 6.13
CA LYS A 423 11.68 -16.23 7.30
C LYS A 423 10.81 -16.69 8.46
N GLY A 424 9.51 -16.38 8.43
CA GLY A 424 8.59 -16.71 9.52
C GLY A 424 8.90 -15.97 10.82
N LYS A 425 9.34 -14.70 10.75
CA LYS A 425 9.86 -13.96 11.90
C LYS A 425 9.34 -12.52 11.95
N ILE A 426 9.10 -12.04 13.18
CA ILE A 426 8.92 -10.62 13.48
C ILE A 426 10.28 -10.04 13.86
N PHE A 427 10.67 -8.94 13.24
CA PHE A 427 11.86 -8.16 13.58
C PHE A 427 11.46 -6.91 14.36
N THR A 428 12.13 -6.66 15.47
CA THR A 428 11.98 -5.44 16.27
C THR A 428 12.68 -4.26 15.62
N ASP A 429 12.37 -3.04 16.08
CA ASP A 429 13.05 -1.83 15.64
C ASP A 429 14.56 -1.90 15.78
N GLU A 430 15.02 -2.42 16.93
CA GLU A 430 16.44 -2.58 17.24
C GLU A 430 17.11 -3.55 16.26
N GLU A 431 16.51 -4.72 16.01
CA GLU A 431 17.05 -5.73 15.08
C GLU A 431 17.14 -5.18 13.65
N ILE A 432 16.12 -4.40 13.20
CA ILE A 432 16.11 -3.80 11.86
C ILE A 432 17.24 -2.77 11.75
N LYS A 433 17.32 -1.85 12.71
CA LYS A 433 18.30 -0.75 12.71
C LYS A 433 19.72 -1.29 12.84
N GLU A 434 19.97 -2.23 13.73
CA GLU A 434 21.25 -2.89 13.89
C GLU A 434 21.72 -3.58 12.60
N THR A 435 20.80 -4.26 11.91
CA THR A 435 21.09 -4.90 10.62
C THR A 435 21.62 -3.92 9.58
N TYR A 436 21.01 -2.73 9.48
CA TYR A 436 21.38 -1.77 8.43
C TYR A 436 22.48 -0.80 8.88
N ALA A 437 22.54 -0.42 10.15
CA ALA A 437 23.59 0.47 10.66
C ALA A 437 24.99 -0.18 10.66
N HIS A 438 25.07 -1.52 10.67
CA HIS A 438 26.33 -2.26 10.60
C HIS A 438 26.63 -2.83 9.20
N LYS A 439 25.80 -2.56 8.21
CA LYS A 439 25.97 -3.10 6.85
C LYS A 439 27.21 -2.51 6.17
N GLU A 440 27.46 -1.24 6.41
CA GLU A 440 28.58 -0.49 5.85
C GLU A 440 29.27 0.33 6.94
N PRO A 441 30.52 0.73 6.75
CA PRO A 441 31.22 1.64 7.68
C PRO A 441 30.84 3.10 7.43
N TYR A 442 29.64 3.47 7.79
CA TYR A 442 29.08 4.81 7.61
C TYR A 442 29.88 5.92 8.26
#